data_af1adf776c4c475002ab61e8676be9d7
#
_entry.id   af1adf776c4c475002ab61e8676be9d7
#
_cell.length_a   1.000
_cell.length_b   1.000
_cell.length_c   1.000
_cell.angle_alpha   90.00
_cell.angle_beta   90.00
_cell.angle_gamma   90.00
#
_symmetry.space_group_name_H-M   'P 1'
#
loop_
_entity.id
_entity.type
_entity.pdbx_description
1 polymer ?
#
loop_
_entity_poly.entity_id
_entity_poly.type
_entity_poly.pdbx_seq_one_letter_code
_entity_poly.pdbx_strand_id
1 'polypeptide(L)'
;MYRGDVDGGQLHRLGRRLIELSRQVTGEPGDLALTPGEAAVLEDVITHPDSSVSEIAQRTGFVQSHVSASVARLTQRGVLTTGSDPTDGRRTRVRATEQTLKAISRRAARRVDDTLADAVTGPAATQRVTALLDELAQLLLP
;
A
#
# COMPACT_ATOMS: atom_id res chain seq x y z
N MET A 1 -32.46 -18.57 3.62
CA MET A 1 -31.55 -18.13 4.73
C MET A 1 -30.12 -18.57 4.39
N TYR A 2 -29.34 -17.65 3.89
CA TYR A 2 -27.94 -17.91 3.51
C TYR A 2 -27.12 -17.94 4.81
N ARG A 3 -26.88 -19.11 5.35
CA ARG A 3 -25.77 -19.30 6.29
C ARG A 3 -24.49 -19.43 5.45
N GLY A 4 -23.96 -18.34 5.05
CA GLY A 4 -22.59 -18.29 4.59
C GLY A 4 -21.69 -18.24 5.81
N ASP A 5 -21.40 -19.40 6.39
CA ASP A 5 -20.38 -19.49 7.44
C ASP A 5 -19.02 -19.33 6.76
N VAL A 6 -18.56 -18.09 6.62
CA VAL A 6 -17.18 -17.82 6.22
C VAL A 6 -16.29 -18.19 7.40
N ASP A 7 -15.62 -19.33 7.30
CA ASP A 7 -14.65 -19.75 8.30
C ASP A 7 -13.34 -18.96 8.18
N GLY A 8 -12.47 -19.07 9.19
CA GLY A 8 -11.19 -18.36 9.20
C GLY A 8 -10.29 -18.69 8.01
N GLY A 9 -10.34 -19.92 7.51
CA GLY A 9 -9.59 -20.34 6.33
C GLY A 9 -10.09 -19.67 5.05
N GLN A 10 -11.41 -19.59 4.90
CA GLN A 10 -12.04 -18.89 3.78
C GLN A 10 -11.73 -17.39 3.83
N LEU A 11 -11.83 -16.78 5.01
CA LEU A 11 -11.46 -15.36 5.19
C LEU A 11 -10.01 -15.11 4.81
N HIS A 12 -9.09 -15.98 5.23
CA HIS A 12 -7.68 -15.86 4.87
C HIS A 12 -7.46 -15.96 3.35
N ARG A 13 -8.07 -16.95 2.68
CA ARG A 13 -7.98 -17.09 1.22
C ARG A 13 -8.58 -15.90 0.49
N LEU A 14 -9.72 -15.40 0.95
CA LEU A 14 -10.34 -14.20 0.40
C LEU A 14 -9.44 -12.98 0.55
N GLY A 15 -8.86 -12.77 1.73
CA GLY A 15 -7.94 -11.67 1.97
C GLY A 15 -6.73 -11.71 1.03
N ARG A 16 -6.13 -12.88 0.84
CA ARG A 16 -5.02 -13.05 -0.12
C ARG A 16 -5.44 -12.74 -1.56
N ARG A 17 -6.63 -13.20 -1.97
CA ARG A 17 -7.16 -12.91 -3.32
C ARG A 17 -7.43 -11.43 -3.53
N LEU A 18 -7.97 -10.74 -2.54
CA LEU A 18 -8.20 -9.30 -2.59
C LEU A 18 -6.88 -8.51 -2.69
N ILE A 19 -5.85 -8.93 -1.96
CA ILE A 19 -4.50 -8.33 -2.08
C ILE A 19 -3.96 -8.52 -3.51
N GLU A 20 -4.09 -9.70 -4.09
CA GLU A 20 -3.65 -9.98 -5.45
C GLU A 20 -4.40 -9.10 -6.48
N LEU A 21 -5.71 -9.01 -6.37
CA LEU A 21 -6.52 -8.14 -7.23
C LEU A 21 -6.15 -6.67 -7.07
N SER A 22 -5.91 -6.21 -5.84
CA SER A 22 -5.48 -4.84 -5.60
C SER A 22 -4.16 -4.50 -6.29
N ARG A 23 -3.21 -5.44 -6.29
CA ARG A 23 -1.94 -5.29 -7.01
C ARG A 23 -2.12 -5.22 -8.53
N GLN A 24 -3.06 -5.98 -9.07
CA GLN A 24 -3.37 -5.92 -10.51
C GLN A 24 -3.98 -4.56 -10.90
N VAL A 25 -4.83 -3.98 -10.05
CA VAL A 25 -5.40 -2.64 -10.27
C VAL A 25 -4.34 -1.55 -10.15
N THR A 26 -3.48 -1.63 -9.15
CA THR A 26 -2.51 -0.58 -8.83
C THR A 26 -1.16 -0.74 -9.52
N GLY A 27 -0.82 -1.94 -9.98
CA GLY A 27 0.42 -2.21 -10.70
C GLY A 27 0.31 -1.87 -12.18
N GLU A 28 1.28 -1.14 -12.74
CA GLU A 28 1.41 -0.90 -14.18
C GLU A 28 2.81 -1.24 -14.66
N PRO A 29 2.96 -1.57 -15.96
CA PRO A 29 4.28 -1.63 -16.59
C PRO A 29 4.99 -0.28 -16.42
N GLY A 30 6.17 -0.28 -15.82
CA GLY A 30 6.93 0.93 -15.51
C GLY A 30 6.74 1.47 -14.09
N ASP A 31 5.88 0.86 -13.29
CA ASP A 31 5.78 1.15 -11.86
C ASP A 31 7.07 0.77 -11.13
N LEU A 32 7.34 1.50 -10.05
CA LEU A 32 8.49 1.27 -9.21
C LEU A 32 8.55 -0.18 -8.73
N ALA A 33 9.54 -0.91 -9.24
CA ALA A 33 9.85 -2.22 -8.68
C ALA A 33 10.48 -2.03 -7.29
N LEU A 34 9.71 -2.30 -6.25
CA LEU A 34 10.14 -2.25 -4.87
C LEU A 34 10.30 -3.67 -4.33
N THR A 35 11.33 -3.88 -3.53
CA THR A 35 11.40 -5.07 -2.70
C THR A 35 10.29 -5.02 -1.64
N PRO A 36 9.85 -6.17 -1.06
CA PRO A 36 8.86 -6.14 0.02
C PRO A 36 9.26 -5.25 1.21
N GLY A 37 10.55 -5.21 1.54
CA GLY A 37 11.07 -4.35 2.60
C GLY A 37 10.98 -2.87 2.25
N GLU A 38 11.34 -2.49 1.02
CA GLU A 38 11.21 -1.11 0.53
C GLU A 38 9.75 -0.67 0.47
N ALA A 39 8.85 -1.55 0.03
CA ALA A 39 7.42 -1.28 0.01
C ALA A 39 6.86 -1.01 1.41
N ALA A 40 7.26 -1.80 2.40
CA ALA A 40 6.86 -1.61 3.78
C ALA A 40 7.38 -0.29 4.38
N VAL A 41 8.63 0.09 4.07
CA VAL A 41 9.19 1.38 4.49
C VAL A 41 8.45 2.54 3.83
N LEU A 42 8.17 2.46 2.54
CA LEU A 42 7.42 3.49 1.82
C LEU A 42 6.00 3.66 2.39
N GLU A 43 5.30 2.57 2.64
CA GLU A 43 3.96 2.60 3.23
C GLU A 43 3.97 3.26 4.61
N ASP A 44 4.96 2.93 5.45
CA ASP A 44 5.10 3.55 6.77
C ASP A 44 5.35 5.06 6.67
N VAL A 45 6.21 5.49 5.75
CA VAL A 45 6.52 6.92 5.54
C VAL A 45 5.30 7.69 5.02
N ILE A 46 4.49 7.08 4.15
CA ILE A 46 3.26 7.71 3.65
C ILE A 46 2.24 7.90 4.76
N THR A 47 2.08 6.89 5.61
CA THR A 47 1.15 6.92 6.74
C THR A 47 1.63 7.86 7.85
N HIS A 48 2.94 7.96 8.05
CA HIS A 48 3.59 8.76 9.09
C HIS A 48 4.68 9.66 8.48
N PRO A 49 4.31 10.74 7.78
CA PRO A 49 5.28 11.65 7.20
C PRO A 49 6.15 12.32 8.29
N ASP A 50 7.36 12.70 7.90
CA ASP A 50 8.34 13.32 8.80
C ASP A 50 8.86 12.41 9.92
N SER A 51 8.81 11.11 9.73
CA SER A 51 9.39 10.15 10.67
C SER A 51 10.90 10.08 10.56
N SER A 52 11.56 9.79 11.69
CA SER A 52 12.97 9.41 11.71
C SER A 52 13.15 7.95 11.30
N VAL A 53 14.38 7.59 10.94
CA VAL A 53 14.73 6.17 10.65
C VAL A 53 14.43 5.26 11.84
N SER A 54 14.71 5.73 13.06
CA SER A 54 14.41 4.98 14.29
C SER A 54 12.92 4.72 14.48
N GLU A 55 12.10 5.72 14.22
CA GLU A 55 10.63 5.60 14.33
C GLU A 55 10.07 4.63 13.30
N ILE A 56 10.58 4.68 12.06
CA ILE A 56 10.20 3.73 11.01
C ILE A 56 10.62 2.30 11.40
N ALA A 57 11.84 2.11 11.89
CA ALA A 57 12.33 0.81 12.35
C ALA A 57 11.46 0.25 13.47
N GLN A 58 11.06 1.07 14.43
CA GLN A 58 10.22 0.67 15.55
C GLN A 58 8.83 0.22 15.09
N ARG A 59 8.20 0.93 14.14
CA ARG A 59 6.87 0.58 13.63
C ARG A 59 6.86 -0.62 12.71
N THR A 60 7.86 -0.73 11.84
CA THR A 60 7.97 -1.84 10.87
C THR A 60 8.51 -3.13 11.47
N GLY A 61 9.21 -3.05 12.61
CA GLY A 61 9.92 -4.18 13.21
C GLY A 61 11.24 -4.53 12.51
N PHE A 62 11.66 -3.72 11.53
CA PHE A 62 12.95 -3.91 10.84
C PHE A 62 14.10 -3.36 11.66
N VAL A 63 15.29 -3.95 11.49
CA VAL A 63 16.52 -3.38 12.07
C VAL A 63 16.83 -2.02 11.43
N GLN A 64 17.39 -1.12 12.19
CA GLN A 64 17.64 0.26 11.78
C GLN A 64 18.55 0.36 10.55
N SER A 65 19.55 -0.51 10.43
CA SER A 65 20.43 -0.57 9.25
C SER A 65 19.69 -0.92 7.96
N HIS A 66 18.70 -1.81 8.04
CA HIS A 66 17.83 -2.14 6.90
C HIS A 66 16.97 -0.95 6.48
N VAL A 67 16.37 -0.26 7.44
CA VAL A 67 15.56 0.94 7.17
C VAL A 67 16.43 2.05 6.56
N SER A 68 17.60 2.33 7.13
CA SER A 68 18.56 3.31 6.59
C SER A 68 18.95 3.02 5.15
N ALA A 69 19.27 1.76 4.84
CA ALA A 69 19.63 1.35 3.49
C ALA A 69 18.45 1.48 2.52
N SER A 70 17.25 1.12 2.93
CA SER A 70 16.04 1.26 2.13
C SER A 70 15.71 2.73 1.85
N VAL A 71 15.80 3.60 2.86
CA VAL A 71 15.61 5.04 2.71
C VAL A 71 16.63 5.63 1.75
N ALA A 72 17.90 5.25 1.85
CA ALA A 72 18.94 5.73 0.94
C ALA A 72 18.67 5.33 -0.51
N ARG A 73 18.31 4.07 -0.76
CA ARG A 73 17.94 3.61 -2.12
C ARG A 73 16.72 4.31 -2.68
N LEU A 74 15.68 4.45 -1.89
CA LEU A 74 14.45 5.13 -2.30
C LEU A 74 14.67 6.63 -2.53
N THR A 75 15.54 7.25 -1.76
CA THR A 75 15.94 8.66 -1.95
C THR A 75 16.72 8.83 -3.26
N GLN A 76 17.66 7.93 -3.57
CA GLN A 76 18.36 7.95 -4.85
C GLN A 76 17.43 7.81 -6.05
N ARG A 77 16.35 7.04 -5.91
CA ARG A 77 15.35 6.82 -6.96
C ARG A 77 14.30 7.95 -7.05
N GLY A 78 14.40 8.98 -6.20
CA GLY A 78 13.45 10.09 -6.17
C GLY A 78 12.09 9.75 -5.57
N VAL A 79 11.98 8.63 -4.86
CA VAL A 79 10.74 8.17 -4.19
C VAL A 79 10.57 8.82 -2.84
N LEU A 80 11.65 8.90 -2.07
CA LEU A 80 11.69 9.57 -0.78
C LEU A 80 12.60 10.80 -0.85
N THR A 81 12.36 11.72 0.07
CA THR A 81 13.25 12.84 0.35
C THR A 81 13.54 12.88 1.84
N THR A 82 14.71 13.38 2.21
CA THR A 82 15.14 13.53 3.59
C THR A 82 15.47 14.97 3.88
N GLY A 83 15.22 15.39 5.12
CA GLY A 83 15.55 16.72 5.61
C GLY A 83 15.96 16.67 7.06
N SER A 84 16.62 17.73 7.51
CA SER A 84 16.99 17.88 8.93
C SER A 84 15.75 18.19 9.77
N ASP A 85 15.72 17.62 10.99
CA ASP A 85 14.70 17.99 11.98
C ASP A 85 14.91 19.44 12.40
N PRO A 86 13.89 20.33 12.33
CA PRO A 86 14.02 21.71 12.75
C PRO A 86 14.36 21.89 14.24
N THR A 87 14.01 20.91 15.07
CA THR A 87 14.22 20.95 16.52
C THR A 87 15.48 20.22 16.97
N ASP A 88 15.98 19.27 16.16
CA ASP A 88 17.21 18.52 16.42
C ASP A 88 17.90 18.20 15.09
N GLY A 89 18.93 18.98 14.76
CA GLY A 89 19.70 18.84 13.50
C GLY A 89 20.43 17.51 13.34
N ARG A 90 20.49 16.66 14.40
CA ARG A 90 21.05 15.31 14.35
C ARG A 90 20.07 14.27 13.83
N ARG A 91 18.78 14.59 13.82
CA ARG A 91 17.71 13.72 13.33
C ARG A 91 17.40 14.04 11.87
N THR A 92 17.29 13.00 11.08
CA THR A 92 16.83 13.10 9.70
C THR A 92 15.35 12.74 9.64
N ARG A 93 14.55 13.57 9.02
CA ARG A 93 13.14 13.32 8.72
C ARG A 93 12.99 12.74 7.32
N VAL A 94 12.16 11.74 7.19
CA VAL A 94 11.89 11.05 5.93
C VAL A 94 10.46 11.35 5.46
N ARG A 95 10.34 11.68 4.19
CA ARG A 95 9.06 12.03 3.57
C ARG A 95 9.00 11.46 2.15
N ALA A 96 7.82 11.07 1.71
CA ALA A 96 7.60 10.76 0.30
C ALA A 96 7.68 12.04 -0.55
N THR A 97 8.26 11.94 -1.75
CA THR A 97 8.30 13.08 -2.68
C THR A 97 6.90 13.40 -3.20
N GLU A 98 6.70 14.66 -3.60
CA GLU A 98 5.43 15.08 -4.20
C GLU A 98 5.07 14.24 -5.44
N GLN A 99 6.05 13.92 -6.27
CA GLN A 99 5.88 13.06 -7.42
C GLN A 99 5.38 11.66 -7.04
N THR A 100 5.92 11.08 -5.96
CA THR A 100 5.48 9.79 -5.43
C THR A 100 4.05 9.86 -4.93
N LEU A 101 3.70 10.88 -4.16
CA LEU A 101 2.34 11.07 -3.65
C LEU A 101 1.32 11.23 -4.79
N LYS A 102 1.65 11.99 -5.82
CA LYS A 102 0.81 12.13 -7.02
C LYS A 102 0.64 10.80 -7.76
N ALA A 103 1.69 10.03 -7.91
CA ALA A 103 1.64 8.72 -8.56
C ALA A 103 0.75 7.73 -7.77
N ILE A 104 0.86 7.71 -6.45
CA ILE A 104 0.03 6.89 -5.57
C ILE A 104 -1.44 7.31 -5.66
N SER A 105 -1.73 8.60 -5.64
CA SER A 105 -3.10 9.12 -5.78
C SER A 105 -3.72 8.73 -7.12
N ARG A 106 -2.96 8.79 -8.22
CA ARG A 106 -3.43 8.36 -9.53
C ARG A 106 -3.75 6.86 -9.58
N ARG A 107 -2.94 6.03 -8.93
CA ARG A 107 -3.18 4.59 -8.83
C ARG A 107 -4.40 4.28 -7.99
N ALA A 108 -4.55 4.96 -6.85
CA ALA A 108 -5.68 4.80 -5.95
C ALA A 108 -7.01 5.19 -6.61
N ALA A 109 -6.98 6.11 -7.58
CA ALA A 109 -8.15 6.54 -8.33
C ALA A 109 -8.55 5.60 -9.49
N ARG A 110 -7.77 4.56 -9.76
CA ARG A 110 -8.08 3.61 -10.83
C ARG A 110 -9.34 2.81 -10.50
N ARG A 111 -10.16 2.62 -11.53
CA ARG A 111 -11.36 1.81 -11.40
C ARG A 111 -11.00 0.32 -11.33
N VAL A 112 -11.70 -0.39 -10.49
CA VAL A 112 -11.51 -1.83 -10.30
C VAL A 112 -12.30 -2.69 -11.29
N ASP A 113 -13.21 -2.08 -12.05
CA ASP A 113 -14.20 -2.77 -12.87
C ASP A 113 -13.55 -3.75 -13.87
N ASP A 114 -12.52 -3.32 -14.60
CA ASP A 114 -11.86 -4.15 -15.62
C ASP A 114 -11.14 -5.34 -14.98
N THR A 115 -10.43 -5.11 -13.88
CA THR A 115 -9.74 -6.19 -13.15
C THR A 115 -10.74 -7.21 -12.58
N LEU A 116 -11.85 -6.74 -12.06
CA LEU A 116 -12.91 -7.63 -11.55
C LEU A 116 -13.63 -8.37 -12.69
N ALA A 117 -13.83 -7.74 -13.84
CA ALA A 117 -14.43 -8.39 -14.99
C ALA A 117 -13.58 -9.58 -15.48
N ASP A 118 -12.25 -9.46 -15.39
CA ASP A 118 -11.33 -10.56 -15.73
C ASP A 118 -11.30 -11.67 -14.66
N ALA A 119 -11.60 -11.33 -13.41
CA ALA A 119 -11.51 -12.24 -12.28
C ALA A 119 -12.78 -13.09 -12.06
N VAL A 120 -13.92 -12.66 -12.58
CA VAL A 120 -15.22 -13.34 -12.42
C VAL A 120 -15.91 -13.52 -13.78
N THR A 121 -16.85 -14.45 -13.83
CA THR A 121 -17.54 -14.76 -15.09
C THR A 121 -18.85 -13.98 -15.21
N GLY A 122 -18.88 -13.07 -16.17
CA GLY A 122 -20.06 -12.35 -16.58
C GLY A 122 -20.31 -11.00 -15.86
N PRO A 123 -21.02 -10.09 -16.53
CA PRO A 123 -21.23 -8.73 -16.02
C PRO A 123 -22.08 -8.69 -14.72
N ALA A 124 -23.01 -9.60 -14.54
CA ALA A 124 -23.82 -9.68 -13.33
C ALA A 124 -22.96 -10.03 -12.09
N ALA A 125 -22.02 -10.97 -12.24
CA ALA A 125 -21.10 -11.34 -11.17
C ALA A 125 -20.11 -10.18 -10.86
N THR A 126 -19.63 -9.49 -11.89
CA THR A 126 -18.77 -8.30 -11.72
C THR A 126 -19.46 -7.22 -10.92
N GLN A 127 -20.70 -6.87 -11.28
CA GLN A 127 -21.50 -5.88 -10.55
C GLN A 127 -21.75 -6.27 -9.10
N ARG A 128 -22.05 -7.55 -8.85
CA ARG A 128 -22.27 -8.05 -7.50
C ARG A 128 -21.00 -7.98 -6.65
N VAL A 129 -19.85 -8.39 -7.18
CA VAL A 129 -18.57 -8.30 -6.46
C VAL A 129 -18.22 -6.85 -6.17
N THR A 130 -18.39 -5.95 -7.14
CA THR A 130 -18.12 -4.51 -6.94
C THR A 130 -19.00 -3.95 -5.80
N ALA A 131 -20.29 -4.27 -5.79
CA ALA A 131 -21.21 -3.82 -4.74
C ALA A 131 -20.83 -4.37 -3.35
N LEU A 132 -20.43 -5.65 -3.27
CA LEU A 132 -19.97 -6.26 -2.02
C LEU A 132 -18.69 -5.64 -1.50
N LEU A 133 -17.75 -5.31 -2.40
CA LEU A 133 -16.50 -4.64 -2.03
C LEU A 133 -16.75 -3.22 -1.52
N ASP A 134 -17.67 -2.49 -2.15
CA ASP A 134 -18.07 -1.15 -1.70
C ASP A 134 -18.69 -1.20 -0.29
N GLU A 135 -19.59 -2.14 -0.05
CA GLU A 135 -20.19 -2.37 1.26
C GLU A 135 -19.14 -2.74 2.32
N LEU A 136 -18.22 -3.65 2.00
CA LEU A 136 -17.12 -4.01 2.90
C LEU A 136 -16.21 -2.82 3.20
N ALA A 137 -15.90 -2.01 2.20
CA ALA A 137 -15.09 -0.82 2.39
C ALA A 137 -15.74 0.18 3.35
N GLN A 138 -17.07 0.39 3.21
CA GLN A 138 -17.83 1.27 4.11
C GLN A 138 -17.85 0.76 5.57
N LEU A 139 -17.82 -0.56 5.75
CA LEU A 139 -17.89 -1.16 7.09
C LEU A 139 -16.52 -1.32 7.77
N LEU A 140 -15.46 -1.53 7.00
CA LEU A 140 -14.15 -1.91 7.53
C LEU A 140 -13.08 -0.82 7.44
N LEU A 141 -13.25 0.16 6.56
CA LEU A 141 -12.31 1.28 6.44
C LEU A 141 -12.75 2.46 7.31
N PRO A 142 -11.82 3.16 8.00
CA PRO A 142 -12.12 4.32 8.84
C PRO A 142 -12.56 5.54 8.03
#